data_a9c9528346c3c28255deee159d29e615
#
_entry.id   a9c9528346c3c28255deee159d29e615
#
_cell.length_a   1.000
_cell.length_b   1.000
_cell.length_c   1.000
_cell.angle_alpha   90.00
_cell.angle_beta   90.00
_cell.angle_gamma   90.00
#
_symmetry.space_group_name_H-M   'P 1'
#
loop_
_entity.id
_entity.type
_entity.pdbx_description
1 polymer ?
#
loop_
_entity_poly.entity_id
_entity_poly.type
_entity_poly.pdbx_seq_one_letter_code
_entity_poly.pdbx_strand_id
1 'polypeptide(L)'
;MKVYKALPFMQFKDNEFYALPDSQIKPIFTPIKILKADQMNKLTIGSFKEFETYVGKDLGTSDYLKISQEQINLFAEATIDHQWIHTNPEKAATESPFKTTIAHGYLTVSLMPYFWAQIADFKNVKLMVNYGIENLKFNQAVLVNSELRMRAKLVSLKDLRGTTKAQLKIVVEIKDNPKPALEADIIFLYHFH
;
A
#
# COMPACT_ATOMS: atom_id res chain seq x y z
N MET A 1 -16.40 -26.94 0.42
CA MET A 1 -15.39 -25.92 0.76
C MET A 1 -14.00 -26.58 0.72
N LYS A 2 -13.25 -26.44 -0.41
CA LYS A 2 -11.90 -27.03 -0.52
C LYS A 2 -10.94 -26.09 0.21
N VAL A 3 -10.40 -26.56 1.33
CA VAL A 3 -9.31 -25.88 2.04
C VAL A 3 -8.06 -26.03 1.17
N TYR A 4 -7.59 -24.95 0.57
CA TYR A 4 -6.28 -24.94 -0.06
C TYR A 4 -5.24 -25.04 1.05
N LYS A 5 -4.55 -26.19 1.12
CA LYS A 5 -3.33 -26.32 1.94
C LYS A 5 -2.32 -25.31 1.39
N ALA A 6 -1.86 -24.41 2.26
CA ALA A 6 -0.74 -23.55 1.93
C ALA A 6 0.47 -24.43 1.54
N LEU A 7 1.12 -24.07 0.44
CA LEU A 7 2.38 -24.71 0.04
C LEU A 7 3.41 -24.48 1.16
N PRO A 8 4.22 -25.50 1.51
CA PRO A 8 5.25 -25.37 2.54
C PRO A 8 6.29 -24.33 2.10
N PHE A 9 6.79 -23.55 3.06
CA PHE A 9 7.96 -22.71 2.84
C PHE A 9 9.14 -23.57 2.44
N MET A 10 9.75 -23.28 1.29
CA MET A 10 10.87 -24.04 0.74
C MET A 10 12.15 -23.21 0.83
N GLN A 11 13.22 -23.80 1.28
CA GLN A 11 14.56 -23.21 1.28
C GLN A 11 15.41 -23.87 0.19
N PHE A 12 16.23 -23.08 -0.53
CA PHE A 12 17.16 -23.57 -1.53
C PHE A 12 18.54 -23.73 -0.90
N LYS A 13 19.06 -24.95 -0.92
CA LYS A 13 20.40 -25.26 -0.44
C LYS A 13 20.96 -26.45 -1.24
N ASP A 14 22.24 -26.39 -1.58
CA ASP A 14 22.97 -27.45 -2.30
C ASP A 14 22.32 -27.92 -3.60
N ASN A 15 21.70 -26.97 -4.36
CA ASN A 15 20.95 -27.18 -5.61
C ASN A 15 19.62 -27.95 -5.48
N GLU A 16 19.06 -28.07 -4.28
CA GLU A 16 17.76 -28.70 -4.05
C GLU A 16 16.84 -27.82 -3.20
N PHE A 17 15.52 -27.97 -3.39
CA PHE A 17 14.51 -27.31 -2.58
C PHE A 17 14.07 -28.24 -1.44
N TYR A 18 14.15 -27.76 -0.20
CA TYR A 18 13.70 -28.45 0.99
C TYR A 18 12.50 -27.74 1.61
N ALA A 19 11.50 -28.52 2.03
CA ALA A 19 10.45 -28.00 2.89
C ALA A 19 11.01 -27.78 4.30
N LEU A 20 10.86 -26.56 4.83
CA LEU A 20 11.22 -26.28 6.22
C LEU A 20 10.22 -26.95 7.16
N PRO A 21 10.67 -27.62 8.25
CA PRO A 21 9.77 -28.09 9.28
C PRO A 21 9.06 -26.91 9.96
N ASP A 22 7.79 -27.08 10.34
CA ASP A 22 6.94 -26.04 10.92
C ASP A 22 7.57 -25.32 12.12
N SER A 23 8.42 -25.99 12.87
CA SER A 23 9.17 -25.44 14.01
C SER A 23 10.26 -24.43 13.62
N GLN A 24 10.68 -24.37 12.36
CA GLN A 24 11.69 -23.46 11.84
C GLN A 24 11.08 -22.30 11.03
N ILE A 25 9.80 -22.37 10.73
CA ILE A 25 9.07 -21.29 10.07
C ILE A 25 8.84 -20.19 11.11
N LYS A 26 9.80 -19.28 11.24
CA LYS A 26 9.50 -18.03 11.94
C LYS A 26 8.48 -17.26 11.10
N PRO A 27 7.39 -16.78 11.70
CA PRO A 27 6.46 -15.93 10.97
C PRO A 27 7.25 -14.73 10.41
N ILE A 28 7.32 -14.62 9.09
CA ILE A 28 7.97 -13.51 8.37
C ILE A 28 7.29 -12.18 8.71
N PHE A 29 6.08 -12.27 9.23
CA PHE A 29 5.31 -11.15 9.74
C PHE A 29 5.00 -11.38 11.22
N THR A 30 5.61 -10.60 12.11
CA THR A 30 4.91 -10.27 13.35
C THR A 30 3.58 -9.66 12.90
N PRO A 31 2.41 -10.23 13.26
CA PRO A 31 1.16 -9.60 12.87
C PRO A 31 1.24 -8.16 13.38
N ILE A 32 1.26 -7.21 12.44
CA ILE A 32 1.12 -5.80 12.79
C ILE A 32 -0.13 -5.77 13.64
N LYS A 33 0.04 -5.46 14.93
CA LYS A 33 -1.08 -5.31 15.85
C LYS A 33 -1.84 -4.12 15.29
N ILE A 34 -2.83 -4.43 14.45
CA ILE A 34 -3.78 -3.43 13.96
C ILE A 34 -4.44 -2.95 15.23
N LEU A 35 -3.91 -1.85 15.79
CA LEU A 35 -4.62 -1.10 16.81
C LEU A 35 -5.99 -0.88 16.20
N LYS A 36 -7.04 -1.30 16.91
CA LYS A 36 -8.42 -1.03 16.51
C LYS A 36 -8.49 0.48 16.31
N ALA A 37 -8.42 0.91 15.05
CA ALA A 37 -8.76 2.26 14.68
C ALA A 37 -10.15 2.51 15.24
N ASP A 38 -10.35 3.64 15.91
CA ASP A 38 -11.70 4.19 16.09
C ASP A 38 -12.36 4.04 14.73
N GLN A 39 -13.51 3.36 14.71
CA GLN A 39 -14.24 3.07 13.48
C GLN A 39 -14.69 4.40 12.87
N MET A 40 -13.79 5.07 12.18
CA MET A 40 -14.19 6.05 11.19
C MET A 40 -15.06 5.28 10.20
N ASN A 41 -16.30 5.74 10.02
CA ASN A 41 -17.27 5.10 9.14
C ASN A 41 -16.66 5.02 7.74
N LYS A 42 -16.10 3.84 7.40
CA LYS A 42 -15.66 3.57 6.04
C LYS A 42 -16.84 3.77 5.10
N LEU A 43 -16.56 4.38 3.94
CA LEU A 43 -17.56 4.44 2.89
C LEU A 43 -17.92 3.01 2.47
N THR A 44 -19.19 2.66 2.53
CA THR A 44 -19.68 1.39 1.99
C THR A 44 -20.17 1.63 0.57
N ILE A 45 -19.65 0.89 -0.40
CA ILE A 45 -19.98 1.00 -1.81
C ILE A 45 -20.35 -0.38 -2.34
N GLY A 46 -21.63 -0.60 -2.67
CA GLY A 46 -22.15 -1.89 -3.14
C GLY A 46 -22.47 -1.95 -4.63
N SER A 47 -22.40 -0.82 -5.35
CA SER A 47 -22.76 -0.76 -6.76
C SER A 47 -22.12 0.44 -7.46
N PHE A 48 -22.12 0.40 -8.81
CA PHE A 48 -21.73 1.54 -9.64
C PHE A 48 -22.54 2.81 -9.29
N LYS A 49 -23.85 2.69 -9.14
CA LYS A 49 -24.75 3.82 -8.84
C LYS A 49 -24.44 4.49 -7.50
N GLU A 50 -24.14 3.71 -6.48
CA GLU A 50 -23.71 4.26 -5.19
C GLU A 50 -22.37 4.97 -5.34
N PHE A 51 -21.41 4.35 -6.02
CA PHE A 51 -20.08 4.94 -6.22
C PHE A 51 -20.16 6.24 -7.03
N GLU A 52 -21.05 6.31 -8.03
CA GLU A 52 -21.27 7.50 -8.85
C GLU A 52 -21.69 8.72 -8.03
N THR A 53 -22.40 8.52 -6.92
CA THR A 53 -22.81 9.64 -6.04
C THR A 53 -21.65 10.36 -5.38
N TYR A 54 -20.46 9.77 -5.39
CA TYR A 54 -19.24 10.33 -4.81
C TYR A 54 -18.34 11.04 -5.82
N VAL A 55 -18.69 11.07 -7.10
CA VAL A 55 -17.90 11.79 -8.11
C VAL A 55 -17.75 13.27 -7.74
N GLY A 56 -16.51 13.75 -7.74
CA GLY A 56 -16.13 15.11 -7.35
C GLY A 56 -15.99 15.34 -5.84
N LYS A 57 -16.30 14.32 -5.00
CA LYS A 57 -16.25 14.44 -3.53
C LYS A 57 -14.92 13.93 -2.98
N ASP A 58 -14.52 14.50 -1.85
CA ASP A 58 -13.50 13.95 -0.96
C ASP A 58 -14.09 12.70 -0.29
N LEU A 59 -13.31 11.62 -0.27
CA LEU A 59 -13.73 10.32 0.26
C LEU A 59 -13.19 10.06 1.66
N GLY A 60 -12.38 10.98 2.19
CA GLY A 60 -11.77 10.88 3.51
C GLY A 60 -10.29 10.48 3.47
N THR A 61 -9.80 10.10 4.63
CA THR A 61 -8.39 9.76 4.87
C THR A 61 -8.27 8.38 5.51
N SER A 62 -7.15 7.70 5.23
CA SER A 62 -6.77 6.48 5.97
C SER A 62 -6.20 6.83 7.35
N ASP A 63 -6.01 5.81 8.17
CA ASP A 63 -5.18 5.91 9.35
C ASP A 63 -3.70 6.09 8.99
N TYR A 64 -2.91 6.53 9.98
CA TYR A 64 -1.47 6.61 9.85
C TYR A 64 -0.82 5.22 9.93
N LEU A 65 0.13 4.96 9.03
CA LEU A 65 1.00 3.79 9.02
C LEU A 65 2.44 4.24 9.22
N LYS A 66 3.12 3.69 10.23
CA LYS A 66 4.55 3.91 10.43
C LYS A 66 5.37 3.05 9.47
N ILE A 67 6.31 3.66 8.75
CA ILE A 67 7.21 2.99 7.82
C ILE A 67 8.48 2.57 8.55
N SER A 68 8.61 1.29 8.87
CA SER A 68 9.76 0.75 9.60
C SER A 68 10.94 0.44 8.67
N GLN A 69 12.15 0.35 9.24
CA GLN A 69 13.33 -0.13 8.50
C GLN A 69 13.15 -1.57 8.03
N GLU A 70 12.50 -2.41 8.83
CA GLU A 70 12.20 -3.79 8.45
C GLU A 70 11.34 -3.85 7.18
N GLN A 71 10.28 -3.02 7.10
CA GLN A 71 9.43 -2.94 5.92
C GLN A 71 10.20 -2.47 4.68
N ILE A 72 11.11 -1.49 4.84
CA ILE A 72 11.98 -1.02 3.77
C ILE A 72 12.91 -2.14 3.29
N ASN A 73 13.51 -2.89 4.21
CA ASN A 73 14.39 -4.00 3.87
C ASN A 73 13.64 -5.13 3.13
N LEU A 74 12.45 -5.50 3.60
CA LEU A 74 11.60 -6.49 2.92
C LEU A 74 11.22 -6.06 1.51
N PHE A 75 10.97 -4.77 1.31
CA PHE A 75 10.70 -4.24 -0.03
C PHE A 75 11.95 -4.28 -0.92
N ALA A 76 13.13 -3.96 -0.38
CA ALA A 76 14.40 -4.07 -1.08
C ALA A 76 14.66 -5.52 -1.55
N GLU A 77 14.42 -6.51 -0.68
CA GLU A 77 14.54 -7.93 -1.04
C GLU A 77 13.56 -8.32 -2.15
N ALA A 78 12.29 -7.90 -2.03
CA ALA A 78 11.26 -8.25 -2.99
C ALA A 78 11.46 -7.63 -4.38
N THR A 79 12.10 -6.46 -4.45
CA THR A 79 12.32 -5.70 -5.70
C THR A 79 13.76 -5.74 -6.20
N ILE A 80 14.66 -6.33 -5.42
CA ILE A 80 16.12 -6.40 -5.70
C ILE A 80 16.75 -4.98 -5.77
N ASP A 81 16.11 -3.99 -5.14
CA ASP A 81 16.63 -2.62 -5.01
C ASP A 81 17.30 -2.43 -3.65
N HIS A 82 18.56 -2.85 -3.56
CA HIS A 82 19.38 -2.80 -2.34
C HIS A 82 20.23 -1.53 -2.23
N GLN A 83 19.79 -0.42 -2.83
CA GLN A 83 20.54 0.83 -2.71
C GLN A 83 20.77 1.20 -1.25
N TRP A 84 22.01 1.52 -0.90
CA TRP A 84 22.45 1.77 0.47
C TRP A 84 21.64 2.84 1.21
N ILE A 85 21.11 3.82 0.48
CA ILE A 85 20.28 4.89 1.05
C ILE A 85 18.99 4.37 1.69
N HIS A 86 18.56 3.16 1.33
CA HIS A 86 17.40 2.46 1.86
C HIS A 86 17.79 1.44 2.93
N THR A 87 18.90 0.72 2.72
CA THR A 87 19.19 -0.55 3.43
C THR A 87 20.34 -0.45 4.44
N ASN A 88 21.13 0.63 4.43
CA ASN A 88 22.28 0.77 5.32
C ASN A 88 22.15 2.01 6.23
N PRO A 89 21.59 1.87 7.45
CA PRO A 89 21.41 2.98 8.38
C PRO A 89 22.72 3.69 8.79
N GLU A 90 23.81 2.94 8.99
CA GLU A 90 25.10 3.49 9.41
C GLU A 90 25.69 4.39 8.33
N LYS A 91 25.71 3.91 7.09
CA LYS A 91 26.16 4.68 5.95
C LYS A 91 25.23 5.87 5.68
N ALA A 92 23.92 5.68 5.81
CA ALA A 92 22.96 6.75 5.59
C ALA A 92 23.09 7.88 6.65
N ALA A 93 23.42 7.56 7.89
CA ALA A 93 23.65 8.55 8.94
C ALA A 93 24.82 9.49 8.63
N THR A 94 25.84 8.98 7.95
CA THR A 94 27.06 9.76 7.65
C THR A 94 27.02 10.42 6.27
N GLU A 95 26.63 9.68 5.22
CA GLU A 95 26.77 10.08 3.83
C GLU A 95 25.47 10.59 3.19
N SER A 96 24.29 10.16 3.69
CA SER A 96 23.01 10.62 3.13
C SER A 96 22.73 12.09 3.44
N PRO A 97 22.18 12.85 2.49
CA PRO A 97 21.70 14.21 2.77
C PRO A 97 20.54 14.23 3.77
N PHE A 98 19.87 13.09 3.97
CA PHE A 98 18.76 12.93 4.91
C PHE A 98 19.22 12.52 6.31
N LYS A 99 20.52 12.20 6.52
CA LYS A 99 21.11 11.74 7.78
C LYS A 99 20.45 10.50 8.38
N THR A 100 19.71 9.77 7.59
CA THR A 100 19.05 8.51 7.91
C THR A 100 18.67 7.79 6.63
N THR A 101 18.15 6.56 6.74
CA THR A 101 17.58 5.86 5.59
C THR A 101 16.23 6.44 5.19
N ILE A 102 15.87 6.24 3.94
CA ILE A 102 14.58 6.64 3.37
C ILE A 102 13.87 5.42 2.77
N ALA A 103 12.56 5.46 2.74
CA ALA A 103 11.76 4.46 2.02
C ALA A 103 11.95 4.60 0.51
N HIS A 104 11.87 3.48 -0.22
CA HIS A 104 11.75 3.52 -1.67
C HIS A 104 10.47 4.28 -2.05
N GLY A 105 10.56 5.13 -3.06
CA GLY A 105 9.37 5.81 -3.57
C GLY A 105 8.28 4.81 -3.99
N TYR A 106 8.68 3.71 -4.63
CA TYR A 106 7.77 2.64 -5.04
C TYR A 106 7.18 1.84 -3.87
N LEU A 107 7.84 1.75 -2.72
CA LEU A 107 7.21 1.21 -1.51
C LEU A 107 6.00 2.08 -1.13
N THR A 108 6.18 3.42 -1.12
CA THR A 108 5.08 4.35 -0.80
C THR A 108 3.92 4.22 -1.79
N VAL A 109 4.22 4.06 -3.09
CA VAL A 109 3.22 3.78 -4.14
C VAL A 109 2.50 2.46 -3.87
N SER A 110 3.22 1.41 -3.52
CA SER A 110 2.66 0.07 -3.28
C SER A 110 1.72 -0.01 -2.08
N LEU A 111 1.75 0.97 -1.18
CA LEU A 111 0.84 1.06 -0.03
C LEU A 111 -0.54 1.67 -0.37
N MET A 112 -0.73 2.23 -1.56
CA MET A 112 -2.01 2.86 -1.94
C MET A 112 -3.22 1.93 -1.82
N PRO A 113 -3.20 0.66 -2.25
CA PRO A 113 -4.33 -0.25 -2.07
C PRO A 113 -4.63 -0.53 -0.59
N TYR A 114 -3.61 -0.62 0.26
CA TYR A 114 -3.76 -0.78 1.70
C TYR A 114 -4.49 0.42 2.32
N PHE A 115 -4.06 1.64 2.01
CA PHE A 115 -4.71 2.85 2.49
C PHE A 115 -6.13 3.00 1.95
N TRP A 116 -6.34 2.64 0.66
CA TRP A 116 -7.66 2.69 0.06
C TRP A 116 -8.65 1.76 0.74
N ALA A 117 -8.23 0.57 1.11
CA ALA A 117 -9.05 -0.38 1.84
C ALA A 117 -9.46 0.10 3.25
N GLN A 118 -8.82 1.13 3.79
CA GLN A 118 -9.23 1.76 5.05
C GLN A 118 -10.28 2.86 4.83
N ILE A 119 -10.30 3.50 3.67
CA ILE A 119 -11.23 4.59 3.34
C ILE A 119 -12.56 4.03 2.86
N ALA A 120 -12.55 3.01 2.01
CA ALA A 120 -13.73 2.44 1.39
C ALA A 120 -13.80 0.91 1.55
N ASP A 121 -15.02 0.43 1.81
CA ASP A 121 -15.38 -0.98 1.89
C ASP A 121 -16.33 -1.30 0.73
N PHE A 122 -15.86 -2.11 -0.21
CA PHE A 122 -16.61 -2.49 -1.39
C PHE A 122 -17.39 -3.79 -1.15
N LYS A 123 -18.72 -3.71 -1.28
CA LYS A 123 -19.61 -4.88 -1.24
C LYS A 123 -19.92 -5.32 -2.67
N ASN A 124 -20.30 -6.58 -2.83
CA ASN A 124 -20.73 -7.14 -4.13
C ASN A 124 -19.68 -6.98 -5.25
N VAL A 125 -18.39 -6.89 -4.89
CA VAL A 125 -17.30 -6.82 -5.86
C VAL A 125 -16.69 -8.21 -6.03
N LYS A 126 -16.68 -8.69 -7.28
CA LYS A 126 -16.03 -9.93 -7.65
C LYS A 126 -14.51 -9.77 -7.75
N LEU A 127 -14.06 -8.64 -8.26
CA LEU A 127 -12.65 -8.36 -8.53
C LEU A 127 -12.39 -6.86 -8.53
N MET A 128 -11.28 -6.45 -7.92
CA MET A 128 -10.68 -5.12 -8.03
C MET A 128 -9.27 -5.25 -8.61
N VAL A 129 -8.95 -4.45 -9.62
CA VAL A 129 -7.64 -4.46 -10.29
C VAL A 129 -7.00 -3.08 -10.23
N ASN A 130 -5.72 -3.04 -9.87
CA ASN A 130 -4.89 -1.86 -10.05
C ASN A 130 -4.60 -1.72 -11.54
N TYR A 131 -5.21 -0.72 -12.19
CA TYR A 131 -5.17 -0.59 -13.64
C TYR A 131 -4.10 0.39 -14.12
N GLY A 132 -3.89 1.47 -13.37
CA GLY A 132 -2.92 2.47 -13.78
C GLY A 132 -2.68 3.54 -12.72
N ILE A 133 -1.62 4.29 -12.95
CA ILE A 133 -1.26 5.48 -12.17
C ILE A 133 -0.90 6.57 -13.18
N GLU A 134 -1.49 7.74 -13.00
CA GLU A 134 -1.22 8.93 -13.80
C GLU A 134 -0.74 10.07 -12.89
N ASN A 135 -0.02 11.03 -13.44
CA ASN A 135 0.44 12.24 -12.73
C ASN A 135 1.18 11.98 -11.42
N LEU A 136 1.86 10.82 -11.31
CA LEU A 136 2.64 10.47 -10.12
C LEU A 136 3.80 11.44 -9.95
N LYS A 137 3.85 12.07 -8.77
CA LYS A 137 4.93 12.96 -8.37
C LYS A 137 5.37 12.65 -6.95
N PHE A 138 6.66 12.34 -6.78
CA PHE A 138 7.30 12.28 -5.47
C PHE A 138 7.71 13.70 -5.07
N ASN A 139 7.11 14.21 -4.01
CA ASN A 139 7.34 15.59 -3.56
C ASN A 139 8.50 15.70 -2.57
N GLN A 140 8.72 14.66 -1.76
CA GLN A 140 9.84 14.55 -0.84
C GLN A 140 10.11 13.10 -0.44
N ALA A 141 11.31 12.87 0.11
CA ALA A 141 11.68 11.57 0.65
C ALA A 141 10.88 11.24 1.92
N VAL A 142 10.51 9.98 2.07
CA VAL A 142 9.90 9.43 3.29
C VAL A 142 11.03 8.86 4.15
N LEU A 143 11.33 9.50 5.28
CA LEU A 143 12.35 9.01 6.20
C LEU A 143 11.87 7.74 6.90
N VAL A 144 12.79 6.87 7.27
CA VAL A 144 12.47 5.73 8.13
C VAL A 144 11.76 6.22 9.40
N ASN A 145 10.79 5.44 9.88
CA ASN A 145 9.91 5.74 11.00
C ASN A 145 8.91 6.90 10.79
N SER A 146 8.84 7.51 9.60
CA SER A 146 7.74 8.41 9.27
C SER A 146 6.39 7.70 9.33
N GLU A 147 5.34 8.44 9.70
CA GLU A 147 3.97 7.96 9.68
C GLU A 147 3.25 8.55 8.46
N LEU A 148 2.70 7.69 7.62
CA LEU A 148 2.02 8.06 6.37
C LEU A 148 0.53 7.78 6.47
N ARG A 149 -0.28 8.63 5.83
CA ARG A 149 -1.69 8.36 5.52
C ARG A 149 -2.02 8.84 4.12
N MET A 150 -3.12 8.32 3.56
CA MET A 150 -3.61 8.74 2.24
C MET A 150 -4.94 9.46 2.37
N ARG A 151 -5.08 10.56 1.64
CA ARG A 151 -6.37 11.20 1.34
C ARG A 151 -6.76 10.87 -0.08
N ALA A 152 -8.05 10.63 -0.32
CA ALA A 152 -8.56 10.27 -1.63
C ALA A 152 -9.78 11.10 -2.02
N LYS A 153 -9.84 11.48 -3.31
CA LYS A 153 -10.99 12.14 -3.94
C LYS A 153 -11.37 11.38 -5.21
N LEU A 154 -12.65 11.05 -5.39
CA LEU A 154 -13.11 10.46 -6.64
C LEU A 154 -13.21 11.53 -7.72
N VAL A 155 -12.37 11.42 -8.76
CA VAL A 155 -12.33 12.40 -9.87
C VAL A 155 -13.31 12.03 -10.97
N SER A 156 -13.30 10.74 -11.35
CA SER A 156 -14.19 10.25 -12.41
C SER A 156 -14.58 8.80 -12.17
N LEU A 157 -15.76 8.44 -12.66
CA LEU A 157 -16.26 7.09 -12.68
C LEU A 157 -16.86 6.81 -14.06
N LYS A 158 -16.52 5.66 -14.66
CA LYS A 158 -17.02 5.26 -15.98
C LYS A 158 -17.44 3.80 -15.97
N ASP A 159 -18.61 3.51 -16.52
CA ASP A 159 -19.00 2.14 -16.83
C ASP A 159 -18.44 1.72 -18.20
N LEU A 160 -17.63 0.68 -18.20
CA LEU A 160 -17.06 0.06 -19.39
C LEU A 160 -17.76 -1.27 -19.66
N ARG A 161 -19.09 -1.24 -19.82
CA ARG A 161 -19.94 -2.43 -20.08
C ARG A 161 -19.82 -3.48 -18.98
N GLY A 162 -20.09 -3.07 -17.74
CA GLY A 162 -20.05 -3.92 -16.56
C GLY A 162 -18.71 -3.91 -15.81
N THR A 163 -17.71 -3.21 -16.34
CA THR A 163 -16.48 -2.92 -15.62
C THR A 163 -16.46 -1.44 -15.23
N THR A 164 -16.44 -1.17 -13.94
CA THR A 164 -16.37 0.20 -13.42
C THR A 164 -14.92 0.67 -13.38
N LYS A 165 -14.59 1.70 -14.17
CA LYS A 165 -13.29 2.38 -14.09
C LYS A 165 -13.42 3.59 -13.17
N ALA A 166 -12.71 3.58 -12.04
CA ALA A 166 -12.65 4.68 -11.08
C ALA A 166 -11.28 5.35 -11.11
N GLN A 167 -11.25 6.68 -11.24
CA GLN A 167 -10.03 7.48 -11.09
C GLN A 167 -10.10 8.28 -9.80
N LEU A 168 -9.10 8.08 -8.95
CA LEU A 168 -8.97 8.73 -7.65
C LEU A 168 -7.75 9.64 -7.68
N LYS A 169 -7.94 10.92 -7.38
CA LYS A 169 -6.82 11.78 -7.00
C LYS A 169 -6.45 11.47 -5.56
N ILE A 170 -5.18 11.16 -5.32
CA ILE A 170 -4.68 10.83 -3.98
C ILE A 170 -3.53 11.74 -3.59
N VAL A 171 -3.41 11.94 -2.27
CA VAL A 171 -2.30 12.62 -1.62
C VAL A 171 -1.83 11.74 -0.47
N VAL A 172 -0.56 11.34 -0.48
CA VAL A 172 0.04 10.65 0.66
C VAL A 172 0.75 11.67 1.53
N GLU A 173 0.21 11.87 2.72
CA GLU A 173 0.68 12.84 3.71
C GLU A 173 1.69 12.18 4.65
N ILE A 174 2.67 12.97 5.11
CA ILE A 174 3.57 12.61 6.22
C ILE A 174 3.08 13.36 7.44
N LYS A 175 2.89 12.64 8.55
CA LYS A 175 2.45 13.24 9.81
C LYS A 175 3.36 14.39 10.22
N ASP A 176 2.74 15.48 10.70
CA ASP A 176 3.41 16.70 11.14
C ASP A 176 4.30 17.38 10.08
N ASN A 177 4.05 17.08 8.80
CA ASN A 177 4.77 17.69 7.68
C ASN A 177 3.77 18.34 6.70
N PRO A 178 3.90 19.65 6.39
CA PRO A 178 2.97 20.34 5.48
C PRO A 178 3.12 19.90 4.02
N LYS A 179 4.26 19.30 3.64
CA LYS A 179 4.52 18.84 2.29
C LYS A 179 4.22 17.33 2.19
N PRO A 180 3.38 16.89 1.25
CA PRO A 180 3.07 15.48 1.10
C PRO A 180 4.28 14.68 0.59
N ALA A 181 4.29 13.37 0.84
CA ALA A 181 5.27 12.44 0.28
C ALA A 181 5.10 12.33 -1.24
N LEU A 182 3.87 12.11 -1.69
CA LEU A 182 3.53 12.00 -3.11
C LEU A 182 2.07 12.40 -3.37
N GLU A 183 1.83 12.69 -4.64
CA GLU A 183 0.51 12.89 -5.22
C GLU A 183 0.40 12.06 -6.50
N ALA A 184 -0.78 11.53 -6.79
CA ALA A 184 -1.05 10.79 -8.01
C ALA A 184 -2.54 10.74 -8.33
N ASP A 185 -2.85 10.33 -9.55
CA ASP A 185 -4.16 9.83 -9.94
C ASP A 185 -4.06 8.31 -10.09
N ILE A 186 -4.71 7.55 -9.19
CA ILE A 186 -4.75 6.09 -9.26
C ILE A 186 -6.03 5.65 -9.96
N ILE A 187 -5.92 4.59 -10.74
CA ILE A 187 -7.03 4.06 -11.52
C ILE A 187 -7.27 2.61 -11.12
N PHE A 188 -8.48 2.34 -10.62
CA PHE A 188 -8.96 1.01 -10.31
C PHE A 188 -10.04 0.57 -11.29
N LEU A 189 -10.05 -0.73 -11.59
CA LEU A 189 -11.20 -1.38 -12.23
C LEU A 189 -11.93 -2.25 -11.21
N TYR A 190 -13.26 -2.10 -11.15
CA TYR A 190 -14.13 -2.91 -10.30
C TYR A 190 -15.08 -3.71 -11.17
N HIS A 191 -15.25 -4.98 -10.83
CA HIS A 191 -16.28 -5.84 -11.39
C HIS A 191 -17.29 -6.12 -10.29
N PHE A 192 -18.43 -5.40 -10.33
CA PHE A 192 -19.57 -5.68 -9.45
C PHE A 192 -20.32 -6.92 -9.93
N HIS A 193 -20.99 -7.63 -8.99
CA HIS A 193 -21.89 -8.77 -9.31
C HIS A 193 -23.19 -8.28 -9.90
#